data_a763a7a3d715df7d030fd874daffc89b
#
_entry.id   a763a7a3d715df7d030fd874daffc89b
#
_cell.length_a   1.000
_cell.length_b   1.000
_cell.length_c   1.000
_cell.angle_alpha   90.00
_cell.angle_beta   90.00
_cell.angle_gamma   90.00
#
_symmetry.space_group_name_H-M   'P 1'
#
loop_
_entity.id
_entity.type
_entity.pdbx_description
1 polymer ?
#
loop_
_entity_poly.entity_id
_entity_poly.type
_entity_poly.pdbx_seq_one_letter_code
_entity_poly.pdbx_strand_id
1 'polypeptide(L)'
;MAQTSLNQPDEFDRYYNGLLYSVMRWDQLTAFWERVDAGAGWYLYAVGQDVPQAPAPADKVQQFMRELDELLRREHHEDYCAIVYADNLDAPNFVKIYDPNHLGSSCGSSSMKSSVLPGWLMSRTPPRELEMRGIVTGQRKRWWQAFMGETA
;
A
#
# COMPACT_ATOMS: atom_id res chain seq x y z
N MET A 1 15.97 21.82 17.17
CA MET A 1 15.63 21.29 17.64
C MET A 1 15.50 19.91 17.40
N ALA A 2 15.85 19.18 18.15
CA ALA A 2 15.90 17.78 17.97
C ALA A 2 14.57 17.18 17.66
N GLN A 3 13.57 17.88 17.96
CA GLN A 3 12.29 17.30 17.75
C GLN A 3 11.95 17.15 16.30
N THR A 4 12.67 17.77 15.40
CA THR A 4 12.34 17.57 14.07
C THR A 4 12.51 16.14 13.66
N SER A 5 13.51 15.47 14.11
CA SER A 5 13.71 14.10 13.71
C SER A 5 12.65 13.19 14.33
N LEU A 6 12.07 13.62 15.42
CA LEU A 6 11.04 12.81 16.03
C LEU A 6 9.72 12.89 15.30
N ASN A 7 9.54 13.92 14.49
CA ASN A 7 8.27 14.11 13.84
C ASN A 7 8.06 13.18 12.67
N GLN A 8 9.12 12.70 12.07
CA GLN A 8 8.96 11.91 10.87
C GLN A 8 8.30 10.56 11.09
N PRO A 9 8.69 9.79 12.09
CA PRO A 9 7.95 8.56 12.34
C PRO A 9 6.51 8.83 12.71
N ASP A 10 6.28 9.94 13.42
CA ASP A 10 4.94 10.29 13.79
C ASP A 10 4.12 10.66 12.58
N GLU A 11 4.73 11.23 11.57
CA GLU A 11 4.02 11.61 10.37
C GLU A 11 3.51 10.38 9.63
N PHE A 12 4.33 9.35 9.51
CA PHE A 12 3.90 8.12 8.90
C PHE A 12 2.74 7.51 9.69
N ASP A 13 2.84 7.49 11.00
CA ASP A 13 1.80 6.93 11.84
C ASP A 13 0.51 7.71 11.75
N ARG A 14 0.58 9.03 11.58
CA ARG A 14 -0.63 9.82 11.43
C ARG A 14 -1.37 9.46 10.15
N TYR A 15 -0.66 9.17 9.08
CA TYR A 15 -1.31 8.69 7.87
C TYR A 15 -1.82 7.28 8.04
N TYR A 16 -0.98 6.41 8.58
CA TYR A 16 -1.34 5.00 8.67
C TYR A 16 -2.57 4.79 9.53
N ASN A 17 -2.68 5.52 10.62
CA ASN A 17 -3.79 5.38 11.55
C ASN A 17 -4.87 6.43 11.37
N GLY A 18 -4.73 7.29 10.40
CA GLY A 18 -5.64 8.40 10.23
C GLY A 18 -6.86 8.04 9.41
N LEU A 19 -7.61 9.06 9.06
CA LEU A 19 -8.82 8.87 8.27
C LEU A 19 -8.44 8.61 6.83
N LEU A 20 -8.94 7.51 6.30
CA LEU A 20 -8.67 7.13 4.91
C LEU A 20 -9.99 6.89 4.20
N TYR A 21 -9.97 7.12 2.90
CA TYR A 21 -11.16 6.97 2.06
C TYR A 21 -10.97 5.81 1.10
N SER A 22 -12.00 5.00 0.96
CA SER A 22 -11.91 3.80 0.15
C SER A 22 -12.23 4.09 -1.30
N VAL A 23 -11.45 3.50 -2.20
CA VAL A 23 -11.79 3.48 -3.61
C VAL A 23 -12.77 2.34 -3.81
N MET A 24 -14.01 2.67 -4.13
CA MET A 24 -15.08 1.69 -4.11
C MET A 24 -15.24 0.92 -5.40
N ARG A 25 -15.14 1.59 -6.53
CA ARG A 25 -15.39 0.93 -7.80
C ARG A 25 -14.10 0.76 -8.59
N TRP A 26 -14.12 -0.25 -9.45
CA TRP A 26 -12.93 -0.53 -10.25
C TRP A 26 -12.61 0.60 -11.23
N ASP A 27 -13.63 1.27 -11.78
CA ASP A 27 -13.36 2.41 -12.64
C ASP A 27 -12.81 3.59 -11.85
N GLN A 28 -13.19 3.71 -10.58
CA GLN A 28 -12.62 4.73 -9.72
C GLN A 28 -11.14 4.44 -9.45
N LEU A 29 -10.78 3.17 -9.36
CA LEU A 29 -9.38 2.82 -9.15
C LEU A 29 -8.54 3.23 -10.35
N THR A 30 -9.05 3.01 -11.56
CA THR A 30 -8.35 3.44 -12.74
C THR A 30 -8.09 4.95 -12.71
N ALA A 31 -9.14 5.73 -12.41
CA ALA A 31 -8.99 7.17 -12.33
C ALA A 31 -8.09 7.60 -11.17
N PHE A 32 -8.14 6.86 -10.07
CA PHE A 32 -7.32 7.18 -8.91
C PHE A 32 -5.83 7.06 -9.22
N TRP A 33 -5.43 5.97 -9.91
CA TRP A 33 -4.02 5.81 -10.25
C TRP A 33 -3.51 6.98 -11.06
N GLU A 34 -4.37 7.57 -11.89
CA GLU A 34 -3.95 8.68 -12.72
C GLU A 34 -3.73 9.96 -11.93
N ARG A 35 -4.27 10.02 -10.73
CA ARG A 35 -4.09 11.19 -9.89
C ARG A 35 -2.85 11.10 -9.02
N VAL A 36 -2.18 9.95 -9.02
CA VAL A 36 -0.95 9.80 -8.26
C VAL A 36 0.18 10.44 -9.05
N ASP A 37 0.86 11.40 -8.42
CA ASP A 37 2.02 12.02 -9.03
C ASP A 37 3.22 11.11 -8.82
N ALA A 38 3.53 10.30 -9.80
CA ALA A 38 4.53 9.25 -9.65
C ALA A 38 5.91 9.79 -9.32
N GLY A 39 6.19 11.04 -9.69
CA GLY A 39 7.49 11.64 -9.44
C GLY A 39 7.60 12.37 -8.12
N ALA A 40 6.60 12.28 -7.26
CA ALA A 40 6.57 13.10 -6.04
C ALA A 40 7.38 12.54 -4.89
N GLY A 41 8.04 11.40 -5.06
CA GLY A 41 8.86 10.84 -3.99
C GLY A 41 8.10 9.79 -3.18
N TRP A 42 7.66 8.75 -3.86
CA TRP A 42 6.87 7.71 -3.22
C TRP A 42 7.73 6.56 -2.74
N TYR A 43 7.55 6.19 -1.47
CA TYR A 43 8.14 4.97 -0.93
C TYR A 43 7.17 3.83 -1.21
N LEU A 44 7.65 2.75 -1.79
CA LEU A 44 6.84 1.57 -2.09
C LEU A 44 7.20 0.48 -1.09
N TYR A 45 6.25 0.04 -0.32
CA TYR A 45 6.51 -0.88 0.78
C TYR A 45 5.59 -2.09 0.68
N ALA A 46 6.16 -3.28 0.56
CA ALA A 46 5.41 -4.53 0.67
C ALA A 46 5.52 -4.98 2.12
N VAL A 47 4.41 -5.02 2.82
CA VAL A 47 4.41 -5.31 4.25
C VAL A 47 4.91 -6.74 4.46
N GLY A 48 5.86 -6.90 5.36
CA GLY A 48 6.51 -8.18 5.56
C GLY A 48 7.84 -8.30 4.85
N GLN A 49 8.14 -7.36 3.98
CA GLN A 49 9.44 -7.29 3.30
C GLN A 49 10.22 -6.13 3.90
N ASP A 50 11.41 -5.88 3.38
CA ASP A 50 12.25 -4.81 3.90
C ASP A 50 11.61 -3.46 3.70
N VAL A 51 11.72 -2.61 4.72
CA VAL A 51 11.23 -1.24 4.63
C VAL A 51 12.07 -0.47 3.64
N PRO A 52 11.45 0.24 2.69
CA PRO A 52 12.24 1.00 1.73
C PRO A 52 12.99 2.14 2.42
N GLN A 53 14.22 2.36 1.99
CA GLN A 53 15.06 3.39 2.57
C GLN A 53 15.08 4.66 1.73
N ALA A 54 14.51 4.62 0.55
CA ALA A 54 14.48 5.76 -0.35
C ALA A 54 13.24 5.70 -1.21
N PRO A 55 12.78 6.84 -1.71
CA PRO A 55 11.63 6.81 -2.62
C PRO A 55 12.01 6.17 -3.94
N ALA A 56 11.03 5.57 -4.58
CA ALA A 56 11.24 4.92 -5.85
C ALA A 56 11.20 5.96 -6.98
N PRO A 57 11.92 5.71 -8.07
CA PRO A 57 11.82 6.61 -9.21
C PRO A 57 10.43 6.55 -9.86
N ALA A 58 10.10 7.58 -10.60
CA ALA A 58 8.75 7.72 -11.14
C ALA A 58 8.32 6.53 -11.99
N ASP A 59 9.22 6.03 -12.83
CA ASP A 59 8.86 4.91 -13.69
C ASP A 59 8.59 3.65 -12.88
N LYS A 60 9.26 3.49 -11.74
CA LYS A 60 9.03 2.36 -10.87
C LYS A 60 7.68 2.48 -10.18
N VAL A 61 7.31 3.69 -9.79
CA VAL A 61 6.01 3.92 -9.19
C VAL A 61 4.90 3.61 -10.19
N GLN A 62 5.07 4.02 -11.43
CA GLN A 62 4.08 3.74 -12.46
C GLN A 62 3.97 2.24 -12.73
N GLN A 63 5.11 1.56 -12.76
CA GLN A 63 5.12 0.11 -12.95
C GLN A 63 4.40 -0.58 -11.80
N PHE A 64 4.66 -0.12 -10.57
CA PHE A 64 4.02 -0.71 -9.40
C PHE A 64 2.51 -0.59 -9.48
N MET A 65 2.01 0.60 -9.82
CA MET A 65 0.57 0.80 -9.91
C MET A 65 -0.04 -0.09 -10.98
N ARG A 66 0.64 -0.20 -12.12
CA ARG A 66 0.12 -1.01 -13.22
C ARG A 66 0.09 -2.49 -12.87
N GLU A 67 1.16 -2.98 -12.30
CA GLU A 67 1.23 -4.39 -11.96
C GLU A 67 0.32 -4.74 -10.79
N LEU A 68 0.22 -3.84 -9.84
CA LEU A 68 -0.66 -4.09 -8.70
C LEU A 68 -2.12 -4.04 -9.14
N ASP A 69 -2.45 -3.12 -10.03
CA ASP A 69 -3.80 -3.05 -10.56
C ASP A 69 -4.20 -4.39 -11.20
N GLU A 70 -3.30 -4.95 -11.98
CA GLU A 70 -3.57 -6.24 -12.60
C GLU A 70 -3.74 -7.34 -11.58
N LEU A 71 -2.90 -7.36 -10.57
CA LEU A 71 -2.99 -8.37 -9.54
C LEU A 71 -4.31 -8.28 -8.78
N LEU A 72 -4.71 -7.07 -8.42
CA LEU A 72 -5.93 -6.88 -7.66
C LEU A 72 -7.15 -7.32 -8.47
N ARG A 73 -7.20 -6.94 -9.73
CA ARG A 73 -8.35 -7.32 -10.56
C ARG A 73 -8.39 -8.80 -10.83
N ARG A 74 -7.24 -9.43 -10.91
CA ARG A 74 -7.18 -10.87 -11.15
C ARG A 74 -7.60 -11.67 -9.92
N GLU A 75 -7.26 -11.18 -8.75
CA GLU A 75 -7.42 -12.00 -7.54
C GLU A 75 -8.53 -11.55 -6.60
N HIS A 76 -9.05 -10.35 -6.78
CA HIS A 76 -10.15 -9.89 -5.93
C HIS A 76 -11.45 -10.05 -6.72
N HIS A 77 -12.15 -11.13 -6.46
CA HIS A 77 -13.29 -11.51 -7.28
C HIS A 77 -14.58 -10.90 -6.76
N GLU A 78 -14.59 -9.58 -6.66
CA GLU A 78 -15.77 -8.85 -6.23
C GLU A 78 -16.15 -7.84 -7.29
N ASP A 79 -17.41 -7.43 -7.27
CA ASP A 79 -17.89 -6.46 -8.26
C ASP A 79 -17.31 -5.08 -8.03
N TYR A 80 -16.81 -4.82 -6.82
CA TYR A 80 -16.21 -3.54 -6.52
C TYR A 80 -14.88 -3.74 -5.83
N CYS A 81 -14.07 -2.68 -5.82
CA CYS A 81 -12.73 -2.74 -5.30
C CYS A 81 -12.70 -2.75 -3.76
N ALA A 82 -12.90 -1.63 -3.15
CA ALA A 82 -13.02 -1.48 -1.69
C ALA A 82 -11.84 -2.01 -0.87
N ILE A 83 -10.69 -2.18 -1.49
CA ILE A 83 -9.49 -2.63 -0.79
C ILE A 83 -8.31 -1.67 -0.95
N VAL A 84 -8.54 -0.52 -1.57
CA VAL A 84 -7.54 0.53 -1.73
C VAL A 84 -8.04 1.76 -0.99
N TYR A 85 -7.23 2.28 -0.10
CA TYR A 85 -7.59 3.43 0.73
C TYR A 85 -6.55 4.50 0.60
N ALA A 86 -6.97 5.75 0.61
CA ALA A 86 -6.04 6.87 0.52
C ALA A 86 -6.47 7.99 1.44
N ASP A 87 -5.50 8.79 1.85
CA ASP A 87 -5.77 9.97 2.68
C ASP A 87 -6.60 11.00 1.91
N ASN A 88 -6.44 11.04 0.60
CA ASN A 88 -7.15 11.99 -0.24
C ASN A 88 -7.27 11.35 -1.61
N LEU A 89 -8.49 11.19 -2.09
CA LEU A 89 -8.69 10.50 -3.36
C LEU A 89 -8.34 11.37 -4.57
N ASP A 90 -8.28 12.68 -4.39
CA ASP A 90 -7.95 13.58 -5.50
C ASP A 90 -6.47 13.89 -5.60
N ALA A 91 -5.79 13.94 -4.46
CA ALA A 91 -4.36 14.24 -4.43
C ALA A 91 -3.72 13.42 -3.31
N PRO A 92 -3.52 12.14 -3.55
CA PRO A 92 -3.08 11.25 -2.47
C PRO A 92 -1.65 11.50 -2.03
N ASN A 93 -1.41 11.34 -0.75
CA ASN A 93 -0.08 11.34 -0.16
C ASN A 93 0.23 10.01 0.52
N PHE A 94 -0.78 9.18 0.72
CA PHE A 94 -0.61 7.90 1.40
C PHE A 94 -1.68 6.95 0.88
N VAL A 95 -1.27 5.76 0.49
CA VAL A 95 -2.20 4.75 -0.05
C VAL A 95 -1.96 3.44 0.66
N LYS A 96 -3.04 2.84 1.13
CA LYS A 96 -2.99 1.57 1.83
C LYS A 96 -3.77 0.57 0.98
N ILE A 97 -3.12 -0.52 0.61
CA ILE A 97 -3.71 -1.49 -0.30
C ILE A 97 -3.74 -2.85 0.37
N TYR A 98 -4.91 -3.43 0.49
CA TYR A 98 -5.05 -4.73 1.12
C TYR A 98 -4.92 -5.85 0.11
N ASP A 99 -4.26 -6.93 0.53
CA ASP A 99 -4.08 -8.09 -0.32
C ASP A 99 -5.39 -8.88 -0.38
N PRO A 100 -5.93 -9.13 -1.56
CA PRO A 100 -7.20 -9.87 -1.65
C PRO A 100 -7.16 -11.25 -1.00
N ASN A 101 -5.97 -11.83 -0.88
CA ASN A 101 -5.84 -13.14 -0.26
C ASN A 101 -5.68 -13.07 1.24
N HIS A 102 -5.60 -11.86 1.81
CA HIS A 102 -5.40 -11.69 3.24
C HIS A 102 -6.31 -10.60 3.78
N LEU A 103 -7.59 -10.72 3.49
CA LEU A 103 -8.55 -9.74 3.99
C LEU A 103 -9.04 -10.06 5.38
N GLY A 104 -8.43 -11.03 6.00
CA GLY A 104 -8.85 -11.41 7.32
C GLY A 104 -9.96 -12.42 7.25
N SER A 105 -10.46 -12.77 8.38
CA SER A 105 -11.48 -13.75 8.44
C SER A 105 -12.75 -13.27 7.83
N SER A 106 -13.36 -14.09 7.07
CA SER A 106 -14.62 -13.75 6.52
C SER A 106 -15.73 -13.82 7.56
N CYS A 107 -15.42 -14.19 8.75
CA CYS A 107 -16.45 -14.29 9.76
C CYS A 107 -17.10 -12.99 10.09
N GLY A 108 -16.53 -11.90 9.65
CA GLY A 108 -17.18 -10.64 9.84
C GLY A 108 -17.03 -10.05 11.22
N SER A 109 -16.22 -10.60 12.03
CA SER A 109 -15.99 -10.04 13.35
C SER A 109 -15.29 -8.71 13.19
N SER A 110 -15.84 -7.67 13.76
CA SER A 110 -15.23 -6.36 13.64
C SER A 110 -13.89 -6.30 14.32
N SER A 111 -13.67 -7.10 15.34
CA SER A 111 -12.38 -7.08 15.99
C SER A 111 -11.28 -7.66 15.12
N MET A 112 -11.64 -8.47 14.15
CA MET A 112 -10.64 -9.02 13.26
C MET A 112 -10.06 -7.99 12.32
N LYS A 113 -10.83 -6.96 12.00
CA LYS A 113 -10.35 -5.95 11.08
C LYS A 113 -9.13 -5.23 11.59
N SER A 114 -9.07 -4.99 12.88
CA SER A 114 -7.95 -4.23 13.41
C SER A 114 -6.67 -5.01 13.37
N SER A 115 -6.73 -6.33 13.20
CA SER A 115 -5.52 -7.12 13.15
C SER A 115 -5.08 -7.43 11.73
N VAL A 116 -5.83 -6.99 10.73
CA VAL A 116 -5.45 -7.23 9.34
C VAL A 116 -4.51 -6.13 8.89
N LEU A 117 -3.35 -6.53 8.40
CA LEU A 117 -2.39 -5.58 7.88
C LEU A 117 -2.57 -5.45 6.37
N PRO A 118 -2.29 -4.29 5.83
CA PRO A 118 -2.32 -4.15 4.38
C PRO A 118 -1.22 -4.97 3.73
N GLY A 119 -1.39 -5.26 2.46
CA GLY A 119 -0.34 -5.96 1.73
C GLY A 119 0.74 -5.02 1.25
N TRP A 120 0.34 -3.82 0.85
CA TRP A 120 1.28 -2.85 0.29
C TRP A 120 0.92 -1.45 0.73
N LEU A 121 1.93 -0.59 0.77
CA LEU A 121 1.75 0.82 1.07
C LEU A 121 2.49 1.67 0.05
N MET A 122 1.91 2.80 -0.29
CA MET A 122 2.61 3.85 -1.01
C MET A 122 2.59 5.07 -0.10
N SER A 123 3.74 5.61 0.19
CA SER A 123 3.80 6.72 1.15
C SER A 123 4.79 7.76 0.67
N ARG A 124 4.41 9.02 0.80
CA ARG A 124 5.35 10.10 0.51
C ARG A 124 6.22 10.43 1.71
N THR A 125 5.90 9.86 2.87
CA THR A 125 6.77 10.00 4.03
C THR A 125 7.47 8.67 4.28
N PRO A 126 8.69 8.69 4.85
CA PRO A 126 9.40 7.44 5.10
C PRO A 126 8.60 6.52 6.01
N PRO A 127 8.34 5.31 5.58
CA PRO A 127 7.57 4.38 6.41
C PRO A 127 8.45 3.73 7.47
N ARG A 128 7.79 3.25 8.51
CA ARG A 128 8.47 2.41 9.49
C ARG A 128 8.01 0.97 9.28
N GLU A 129 8.78 0.07 9.80
CA GLU A 129 8.45 -1.34 9.66
C GLU A 129 7.17 -1.66 10.41
N LEU A 130 6.26 -2.37 9.74
CA LEU A 130 5.06 -2.87 10.37
C LEU A 130 5.29 -4.31 10.76
N GLU A 131 4.94 -4.62 12.00
CA GLU A 131 5.17 -5.95 12.50
C GLU A 131 4.22 -6.93 11.85
N MET A 132 4.78 -7.86 11.11
CA MET A 132 3.97 -8.83 10.38
C MET A 132 3.67 -10.01 11.27
N ARG A 133 2.41 -10.32 11.40
CA ARG A 133 2.03 -11.42 12.25
C ARG A 133 1.69 -12.67 11.48
N GLY A 134 1.54 -12.57 10.23
CA GLY A 134 1.23 -13.74 9.42
C GLY A 134 2.42 -14.14 8.59
N ILE A 135 2.15 -14.99 7.63
CA ILE A 135 3.17 -15.48 6.74
C ILE A 135 2.94 -14.88 5.37
N VAL A 136 3.98 -14.26 4.83
CA VAL A 136 3.94 -13.78 3.46
C VAL A 136 4.15 -14.99 2.58
N THR A 137 3.22 -15.26 1.68
CA THR A 137 3.32 -16.45 0.83
C THR A 137 4.51 -16.34 -0.09
N GLY A 138 5.00 -17.50 -0.53
CA GLY A 138 6.10 -17.51 -1.48
C GLY A 138 5.74 -16.82 -2.78
N GLN A 139 4.48 -16.92 -3.19
CA GLN A 139 4.02 -16.29 -4.42
C GLN A 139 4.14 -14.78 -4.31
N ARG A 140 3.74 -14.20 -3.19
CA ARG A 140 3.84 -12.76 -3.01
C ARG A 140 5.29 -12.31 -2.89
N LYS A 141 6.12 -13.09 -2.20
CA LYS A 141 7.54 -12.76 -2.10
C LYS A 141 8.18 -12.75 -3.49
N ARG A 142 7.88 -13.75 -4.30
CA ARG A 142 8.44 -13.83 -5.64
C ARG A 142 7.96 -12.67 -6.50
N TRP A 143 6.68 -12.32 -6.39
CA TRP A 143 6.15 -11.20 -7.15
C TRP A 143 6.88 -9.91 -6.78
N TRP A 144 7.07 -9.68 -5.48
CA TRP A 144 7.73 -8.48 -5.02
C TRP A 144 9.20 -8.45 -5.43
N GLN A 145 9.87 -9.58 -5.31
CA GLN A 145 11.28 -9.66 -5.68
C GLN A 145 11.47 -9.44 -7.18
N ALA A 146 10.58 -9.98 -7.98
CA ALA A 146 10.64 -9.77 -9.41
C ALA A 146 10.42 -8.30 -9.77
N PHE A 147 9.50 -7.68 -9.06
CA PHE A 147 9.24 -6.26 -9.28
C PHE A 147 10.42 -5.40 -8.88
N MET A 148 10.96 -5.65 -7.70
CA MET A 148 12.03 -4.80 -7.18
C MET A 148 13.36 -5.06 -7.84
N GLY A 149 13.52 -6.21 -8.20
CA GLY A 149 14.75 -6.34 -8.49
C GLY A 149 15.35 -6.64 -9.54
N GLU A 150 15.13 -6.73 -9.79
CA GLU A 150 15.77 -6.91 -10.45
C GLU A 150 16.85 -6.48 -10.37
N THR A 151 17.18 -6.14 -9.98
CA THR A 151 18.20 -5.59 -9.79
C THR A 151 19.05 -6.23 -9.68
N ALA A 152 18.84 -6.87 -9.62
CA ALA A 152 19.83 -7.50 -9.39
C ALA A 152 20.70 -7.35 -9.80
#